data_45890412f983bfc129d934c5c339480a
#
_entry.id   45890412f983bfc129d934c5c339480a
#
_cell.length_a   1.000
_cell.length_b   1.000
_cell.length_c   1.000
_cell.angle_alpha   90.00
_cell.angle_beta   90.00
_cell.angle_gamma   90.00
#
_symmetry.space_group_name_H-M   'P 1'
#
loop_
_entity.id
_entity.type
_entity.pdbx_description
1 polymer ?
#
loop_
_entity_poly.entity_id
_entity_poly.type
_entity_poly.pdbx_seq_one_letter_code
_entity_poly.pdbx_strand_id
1 'polypeptide(L)'
;IKENIFAIGDCTNVPASKAGSVAHFQAEILTENILLYIDGKQLKPDFDGHANCFIETGHGKALLIDFNYEYEPVKGKFPFAGIGPLNLLTESRLNHLGKLAFRWIYWNMLLPARKLPFITPKMSKAGKNFN
;
A
#
# COMPACT_ATOMS: atom_id res chain seq x y z
N ILE A 1 -22.81 10.54 -11.72
CA ILE A 1 -21.41 10.18 -12.06
C ILE A 1 -21.39 9.91 -13.56
N LYS A 2 -20.42 10.45 -14.27
CA LYS A 2 -20.25 10.23 -15.71
C LYS A 2 -19.41 8.96 -15.91
N GLU A 3 -19.77 8.13 -16.88
CA GLU A 3 -19.15 6.82 -17.11
C GLU A 3 -17.66 6.85 -17.49
N ASN A 4 -17.18 8.00 -17.98
CA ASN A 4 -15.79 8.18 -18.44
C ASN A 4 -14.93 9.01 -17.48
N ILE A 5 -15.36 9.18 -16.22
CA ILE A 5 -14.59 9.90 -15.20
C ILE A 5 -14.19 8.93 -14.09
N PHE A 6 -12.92 8.81 -13.88
CA PHE A 6 -12.31 7.99 -12.83
C PHE A 6 -11.69 8.88 -11.75
N ALA A 7 -11.70 8.43 -10.50
CA ALA A 7 -11.10 9.14 -9.38
C ALA A 7 -10.39 8.16 -8.44
N ILE A 8 -9.25 8.56 -7.89
CA ILE A 8 -8.48 7.82 -6.89
C ILE A 8 -7.94 8.77 -5.81
N GLY A 9 -7.43 8.19 -4.73
CA GLY A 9 -6.78 8.94 -3.65
C GLY A 9 -7.77 9.74 -2.80
N ASP A 10 -7.27 10.79 -2.20
CA ASP A 10 -7.94 11.56 -1.15
C ASP A 10 -9.23 12.27 -1.60
N CYS A 11 -9.36 12.53 -2.89
CA CYS A 11 -10.56 13.16 -3.46
C CYS A 11 -11.77 12.22 -3.58
N THR A 12 -11.59 10.94 -3.27
CA THR A 12 -12.67 9.94 -3.35
C THR A 12 -13.39 9.76 -2.01
N ASN A 13 -14.61 9.23 -2.07
CA ASN A 13 -15.37 8.79 -0.88
C ASN A 13 -15.15 7.30 -0.56
N VAL A 14 -14.10 6.69 -1.06
CA VAL A 14 -13.76 5.30 -0.75
C VAL A 14 -13.38 5.21 0.74
N PRO A 15 -13.88 4.25 1.52
CA PRO A 15 -13.60 4.11 2.95
C PRO A 15 -12.21 3.53 3.22
N ALA A 16 -11.20 4.05 2.51
CA ALA A 16 -9.80 3.69 2.69
C ALA A 16 -9.03 4.82 3.39
N SER A 17 -7.89 4.50 3.97
CA SER A 17 -6.99 5.49 4.54
C SER A 17 -6.60 6.53 3.50
N LYS A 18 -6.56 7.80 3.89
CA LYS A 18 -6.10 8.92 3.03
C LYS A 18 -4.57 8.99 3.11
N ALA A 19 -3.90 8.11 2.38
CA ALA A 19 -2.45 7.95 2.38
C ALA A 19 -1.90 7.75 0.96
N GLY A 20 -0.66 8.18 0.73
CA GLY A 20 -0.01 8.07 -0.58
C GLY A 20 0.12 6.62 -1.07
N SER A 21 0.32 5.66 -0.16
CA SER A 21 0.34 4.23 -0.51
C SER A 21 -1.00 3.76 -1.07
N VAL A 22 -2.11 4.21 -0.49
CA VAL A 22 -3.47 3.90 -0.96
C VAL A 22 -3.68 4.43 -2.37
N ALA A 23 -3.34 5.70 -2.62
CA ALA A 23 -3.45 6.29 -3.94
C ALA A 23 -2.59 5.54 -4.98
N HIS A 24 -1.39 5.09 -4.58
CA HIS A 24 -0.51 4.30 -5.43
C HIS A 24 -1.13 2.93 -5.79
N PHE A 25 -1.64 2.19 -4.81
CA PHE A 25 -2.29 0.90 -5.06
C PHE A 25 -3.56 1.03 -5.90
N GLN A 26 -4.34 2.09 -5.63
CA GLN A 26 -5.51 2.41 -6.47
C GLN A 26 -5.10 2.74 -7.91
N ALA A 27 -3.97 3.45 -8.12
CA ALA A 27 -3.49 3.80 -9.45
C ALA A 27 -3.10 2.56 -10.28
N GLU A 28 -2.51 1.54 -9.66
CA GLU A 28 -2.20 0.28 -10.35
C GLU A 28 -3.50 -0.40 -10.83
N ILE A 29 -4.48 -0.56 -9.94
CA ILE A 29 -5.78 -1.17 -10.27
C ILE A 29 -6.55 -0.32 -11.29
N LEU A 30 -6.52 1.01 -11.15
CA LEU A 30 -7.17 1.90 -12.09
C LEU A 30 -6.55 1.81 -13.49
N THR A 31 -5.23 1.69 -13.58
CA THR A 31 -4.54 1.54 -14.88
C THR A 31 -5.06 0.31 -15.63
N GLU A 32 -5.17 -0.83 -14.95
CA GLU A 32 -5.75 -2.05 -15.54
C GLU A 32 -7.21 -1.83 -15.96
N ASN A 33 -8.00 -1.15 -15.13
CA ASN A 33 -9.40 -0.88 -15.43
C ASN A 33 -9.59 0.12 -16.59
N ILE A 34 -8.71 1.11 -16.73
CA ILE A 34 -8.74 2.02 -17.90
C ILE A 34 -8.48 1.24 -19.20
N LEU A 35 -7.55 0.32 -19.20
CA LEU A 35 -7.28 -0.53 -20.37
C LEU A 35 -8.49 -1.41 -20.70
N LEU A 36 -9.12 -2.01 -19.70
CA LEU A 36 -10.35 -2.77 -19.89
C LEU A 36 -11.49 -1.88 -20.44
N TYR A 37 -11.61 -0.66 -19.92
CA TYR A 37 -12.61 0.30 -20.39
C TYR A 37 -12.41 0.67 -21.87
N ILE A 38 -11.19 0.96 -22.27
CA ILE A 38 -10.83 1.28 -23.67
C ILE A 38 -11.17 0.10 -24.60
N ASP A 39 -10.93 -1.12 -24.13
CA ASP A 39 -11.23 -2.35 -24.87
C ASP A 39 -12.74 -2.74 -24.84
N GLY A 40 -13.60 -1.96 -24.20
CA GLY A 40 -15.03 -2.27 -24.05
C GLY A 40 -15.30 -3.51 -23.18
N LYS A 41 -14.34 -3.88 -22.31
CA LYS A 41 -14.44 -5.04 -21.41
C LYS A 41 -15.03 -4.65 -20.05
N GLN A 42 -15.50 -5.66 -19.31
CA GLN A 42 -16.00 -5.46 -17.96
C GLN A 42 -14.87 -5.02 -17.01
N LEU A 43 -15.11 -3.96 -16.23
CA LEU A 43 -14.19 -3.47 -15.22
C LEU A 43 -14.08 -4.43 -14.04
N LYS A 44 -12.93 -4.43 -13.39
CA LYS A 44 -12.61 -5.25 -12.21
C LYS A 44 -12.27 -4.34 -11.03
N PRO A 45 -13.25 -3.77 -10.31
CA PRO A 45 -13.01 -2.91 -9.15
C PRO A 45 -12.69 -3.77 -7.92
N ASP A 46 -11.46 -4.24 -7.82
CA ASP A 46 -11.07 -5.21 -6.79
C ASP A 46 -10.04 -4.69 -5.78
N PHE A 47 -9.99 -3.36 -5.58
CA PHE A 47 -9.21 -2.75 -4.51
C PHE A 47 -9.76 -3.16 -3.13
N ASP A 48 -8.92 -3.74 -2.30
CA ASP A 48 -9.28 -4.29 -0.98
C ASP A 48 -9.07 -3.31 0.19
N GLY A 49 -8.75 -2.05 -0.08
CA GLY A 49 -8.46 -1.05 0.95
C GLY A 49 -7.03 -1.08 1.47
N HIS A 50 -6.12 -1.81 0.81
CA HIS A 50 -4.73 -1.96 1.25
C HIS A 50 -4.07 -0.61 1.50
N ALA A 51 -3.53 -0.46 2.70
CA ALA A 51 -2.73 0.68 3.15
C ALA A 51 -1.48 0.18 3.86
N ASN A 52 -0.34 0.75 3.48
CA ASN A 52 0.95 0.47 4.09
C ASN A 52 1.65 1.79 4.43
N CYS A 53 1.91 2.04 5.71
CA CYS A 53 2.39 3.35 6.17
C CYS A 53 3.47 3.23 7.24
N PHE A 54 4.50 4.06 7.11
CA PHE A 54 5.44 4.34 8.19
C PHE A 54 4.93 5.51 9.03
N ILE A 55 4.89 5.32 10.35
CA ILE A 55 4.50 6.34 11.33
C ILE A 55 5.69 6.62 12.23
N GLU A 56 6.23 7.85 12.18
CA GLU A 56 7.30 8.28 13.08
C GLU A 56 6.77 8.39 14.52
N THR A 57 7.50 7.81 15.45
CA THR A 57 7.17 7.83 16.89
C THR A 57 8.14 8.70 17.71
N GLY A 58 9.13 9.30 17.06
CA GLY A 58 10.17 10.11 17.71
C GLY A 58 11.42 9.30 18.03
N HIS A 59 12.45 9.99 18.51
CA HIS A 59 13.74 9.40 18.93
C HIS A 59 14.39 8.44 17.89
N GLY A 60 14.22 8.73 16.59
CA GLY A 60 14.75 7.91 15.50
C GLY A 60 14.08 6.53 15.40
N LYS A 61 12.82 6.43 15.76
CA LYS A 61 12.02 5.21 15.65
C LYS A 61 10.73 5.45 14.87
N ALA A 62 10.23 4.38 14.25
CA ALA A 62 8.96 4.38 13.54
C ALA A 62 8.20 3.06 13.73
N LEU A 63 6.89 3.12 13.55
CA LEU A 63 6.02 1.98 13.31
C LEU A 63 5.88 1.77 11.80
N LEU A 64 5.71 0.52 11.39
CA LEU A 64 5.20 0.16 10.08
C LEU A 64 3.86 -0.52 10.29
N ILE A 65 2.81 -0.01 9.65
CA ILE A 65 1.47 -0.60 9.66
C ILE A 65 1.09 -1.06 8.26
N ASP A 66 0.34 -2.15 8.21
CA ASP A 66 -0.13 -2.76 6.96
C ASP A 66 -1.49 -3.40 7.23
N PHE A 67 -2.55 -2.93 6.52
CA PHE A 67 -3.94 -3.29 6.79
C PHE A 67 -4.81 -3.08 5.55
N ASN A 68 -6.05 -3.57 5.60
CA ASN A 68 -7.04 -3.38 4.56
C ASN A 68 -8.46 -3.28 5.13
N TYR A 69 -9.52 -3.42 4.30
CA TYR A 69 -10.92 -3.36 4.78
C TYR A 69 -11.29 -4.50 5.72
N GLU A 70 -10.66 -5.66 5.55
CA GLU A 70 -11.00 -6.88 6.29
C GLU A 70 -10.20 -7.01 7.59
N TYR A 71 -8.96 -6.49 7.61
CA TYR A 71 -8.02 -6.70 8.71
C TYR A 71 -7.44 -5.39 9.21
N GLU A 72 -7.56 -5.19 10.52
CA GLU A 72 -6.86 -4.16 11.27
C GLU A 72 -5.33 -4.41 11.24
N PRO A 73 -4.50 -3.37 11.55
CA PRO A 73 -3.06 -3.56 11.64
C PRO A 73 -2.69 -4.62 12.68
N VAL A 74 -1.90 -5.60 12.29
CA VAL A 74 -1.42 -6.68 13.16
C VAL A 74 0.10 -6.76 13.17
N LYS A 75 0.66 -7.38 14.20
CA LYS A 75 2.10 -7.67 14.28
C LYS A 75 2.51 -8.69 13.22
N GLY A 76 3.78 -8.62 12.82
CA GLY A 76 4.31 -9.56 11.83
C GLY A 76 5.65 -9.10 11.26
N LYS A 77 6.02 -9.71 10.13
CA LYS A 77 7.23 -9.40 9.36
C LYS A 77 6.88 -8.89 7.97
N PHE A 78 7.67 -7.94 7.46
CA PHE A 78 7.42 -7.31 6.17
C PHE A 78 8.74 -7.07 5.41
N PRO A 79 8.79 -7.18 4.09
CA PRO A 79 7.73 -7.68 3.20
C PRO A 79 7.63 -9.21 3.12
N PHE A 80 8.62 -9.93 3.66
CA PHE A 80 8.70 -11.40 3.58
C PHE A 80 8.20 -12.06 4.84
N ALA A 81 7.39 -13.10 4.67
CA ALA A 81 6.91 -13.93 5.76
C ALA A 81 8.07 -14.53 6.58
N GLY A 82 8.04 -14.33 7.87
CA GLY A 82 9.00 -14.92 8.82
C GLY A 82 10.40 -14.31 8.85
N ILE A 83 10.91 -13.77 7.77
CA ILE A 83 12.30 -13.29 7.62
C ILE A 83 12.43 -11.83 7.20
N GLY A 84 11.33 -11.15 6.93
CA GLY A 84 11.35 -9.76 6.51
C GLY A 84 12.09 -8.87 7.52
N PRO A 85 12.89 -7.89 7.05
CA PRO A 85 13.71 -7.08 7.93
C PRO A 85 12.88 -6.13 8.80
N LEU A 86 11.70 -5.74 8.35
CA LEU A 86 10.85 -4.79 9.05
C LEU A 86 9.81 -5.51 9.92
N ASN A 87 9.51 -4.93 11.07
CA ASN A 87 8.49 -5.44 11.99
C ASN A 87 7.21 -4.61 11.85
N LEU A 88 6.10 -5.30 11.58
CA LEU A 88 4.78 -4.68 11.57
C LEU A 88 4.30 -4.39 13.00
N LEU A 89 3.62 -3.25 13.18
CA LEU A 89 3.01 -2.80 14.41
C LEU A 89 3.96 -2.86 15.61
N THR A 90 5.24 -2.59 15.36
CA THR A 90 6.30 -2.59 16.38
C THR A 90 7.21 -1.39 16.15
N GLU A 91 7.40 -0.59 17.19
CA GLU A 91 8.32 0.54 17.16
C GLU A 91 9.77 0.06 17.04
N SER A 92 10.50 0.54 16.04
CA SER A 92 11.91 0.19 15.87
C SER A 92 12.72 1.25 15.12
N ARG A 93 14.03 1.27 15.36
CA ARG A 93 14.99 2.06 14.58
C ARG A 93 15.11 1.55 13.15
N LEU A 94 14.92 0.25 12.94
CA LEU A 94 14.99 -0.35 11.60
C LEU A 94 13.83 0.12 10.73
N ASN A 95 12.63 0.24 11.30
CA ASN A 95 11.48 0.82 10.59
C ASN A 95 11.73 2.31 10.24
N HIS A 96 12.37 3.07 11.12
CA HIS A 96 12.77 4.45 10.82
C HIS A 96 13.77 4.50 9.63
N LEU A 97 14.80 3.65 9.64
CA LEU A 97 15.74 3.55 8.51
C LEU A 97 15.03 3.11 7.23
N GLY A 98 14.07 2.17 7.32
CA GLY A 98 13.23 1.76 6.20
C GLY A 98 12.43 2.93 5.62
N LYS A 99 11.87 3.79 6.48
CA LYS A 99 11.20 5.01 6.05
C LYS A 99 12.14 5.98 5.32
N LEU A 100 13.34 6.18 5.83
CA LEU A 100 14.32 7.04 5.16
C LEU A 100 14.73 6.49 3.79
N ALA A 101 14.96 5.17 3.69
CA ALA A 101 15.25 4.49 2.43
C ALA A 101 14.07 4.57 1.45
N PHE A 102 12.83 4.62 1.96
CA PHE A 102 11.63 4.74 1.13
C PHE A 102 11.62 6.02 0.28
N ARG A 103 12.27 7.10 0.72
CA ARG A 103 12.45 8.31 -0.10
C ARG A 103 13.14 7.99 -1.43
N TRP A 104 14.19 7.16 -1.40
CA TRP A 104 14.88 6.73 -2.63
C TRP A 104 13.96 5.86 -3.50
N ILE A 105 13.23 4.91 -2.88
CA ILE A 105 12.26 4.04 -3.55
C ILE A 105 11.18 4.89 -4.25
N TYR A 106 10.65 5.89 -3.55
CA TYR A 106 9.63 6.78 -4.10
C TYR A 106 10.11 7.46 -5.39
N TRP A 107 11.28 8.09 -5.36
CA TRP A 107 11.80 8.82 -6.51
C TRP A 107 12.25 7.92 -7.66
N ASN A 108 12.83 6.76 -7.37
CA ASN A 108 13.47 5.91 -8.38
C ASN A 108 12.65 4.73 -8.85
N MET A 109 11.61 4.36 -8.09
CA MET A 109 10.75 3.22 -8.41
C MET A 109 9.29 3.65 -8.63
N LEU A 110 8.67 4.29 -7.64
CA LEU A 110 7.24 4.57 -7.69
C LEU A 110 6.87 5.65 -8.69
N LEU A 111 7.55 6.81 -8.68
CA LEU A 111 7.27 7.89 -9.65
C LEU A 111 7.51 7.48 -11.11
N PRO A 112 8.56 6.71 -11.45
CA PRO A 112 8.71 6.16 -12.80
C PRO A 112 7.81 4.97 -13.11
N ALA A 113 6.80 4.67 -12.27
CA ALA A 113 5.88 3.55 -12.41
C ALA A 113 6.57 2.16 -12.49
N ARG A 114 7.70 1.99 -11.83
CA ARG A 114 8.38 0.69 -11.71
C ARG A 114 7.72 -0.11 -10.59
N LYS A 115 7.44 -1.38 -10.85
CA LYS A 115 6.84 -2.28 -9.85
C LYS A 115 7.82 -2.52 -8.70
N LEU A 116 7.32 -2.44 -7.48
CA LEU A 116 8.07 -2.87 -6.30
C LEU A 116 7.97 -4.40 -6.17
N PRO A 117 9.10 -5.10 -6.05
CA PRO A 117 9.06 -6.53 -5.79
C PRO A 117 8.37 -6.79 -4.44
N PHE A 118 7.50 -7.79 -4.39
CA PHE A 118 6.82 -8.27 -3.17
C PHE A 118 5.78 -7.33 -2.54
N ILE A 119 5.53 -6.16 -3.12
CA ILE A 119 4.46 -5.25 -2.72
C ILE A 119 3.40 -5.28 -3.82
N THR A 120 2.17 -5.57 -3.43
CA THR A 120 1.05 -5.73 -4.34
C THR A 120 -0.08 -4.77 -3.98
N PRO A 121 -0.93 -4.37 -4.95
CA PRO A 121 -2.09 -3.51 -4.69
C PRO A 121 -3.08 -4.09 -3.67
N LYS A 122 -3.10 -5.41 -3.53
CA LYS A 122 -3.87 -6.11 -2.49
C LYS A 122 -2.97 -6.53 -1.34
N MET A 123 -3.48 -6.43 -0.12
CA MET A 123 -2.73 -6.79 1.08
C MET A 123 -2.40 -8.29 1.11
N SER A 124 -1.12 -8.61 1.22
CA SER A 124 -0.69 -9.98 1.51
C SER A 124 -0.88 -10.33 2.98
N LYS A 125 -1.44 -11.51 3.27
CA LYS A 125 -1.53 -12.06 4.64
C LYS A 125 -0.22 -12.70 5.10
N ALA A 126 0.73 -12.94 4.20
CA ALA A 126 2.00 -13.58 4.50
C ALA A 126 2.82 -12.79 5.54
N GLY A 127 3.32 -13.47 6.55
CA GLY A 127 4.15 -12.88 7.61
C GLY A 127 3.39 -12.10 8.68
N LYS A 128 2.06 -12.05 8.64
CA LYS A 128 1.20 -11.40 9.61
C LYS A 128 0.61 -12.40 10.61
N ASN A 129 0.51 -12.00 11.87
CA ASN A 129 -0.02 -12.83 12.96
C ASN A 129 -1.50 -12.45 13.16
N PHE A 130 -2.39 -13.15 12.46
CA PHE A 130 -3.83 -13.09 12.72
C PHE A 130 -4.15 -14.12 13.81
N ASN A 131 -4.61 -13.68 14.97
CA ASN A 131 -5.14 -14.53 16.06
C ASN A 131 -6.64 -14.72 15.90
#